data_b57cff69f853bebe69749e23162862b0
#
_entry.id   b57cff69f853bebe69749e23162862b0
#
_cell.length_a   1.000
_cell.length_b   1.000
_cell.length_c   1.000
_cell.angle_alpha   90.00
_cell.angle_beta   90.00
_cell.angle_gamma   90.00
#
_symmetry.space_group_name_H-M   'P 1'
#
loop_
_entity.id
_entity.type
_entity.pdbx_description
1 polymer ?
#
loop_
_entity_poly.entity_id
_entity_poly.type
_entity_poly.pdbx_seq_one_letter_code
_entity_poly.pdbx_strand_id
1 'polypeptide(L)'
;MTGVQTCALPIYICREDAVTAHREINLLYNAIQACGRPIVLSLSPGPAKISEAAYYAENANMWRITDDFWDSWPLLKDMFRRCELWQGKVQPGCWPDCDMLPIGVIGGCFGSRIERQSAFTGDELKTMLSLWGIFGSPLMIGGELTKMDPLSLSLLTNRDLLRMHKNGRNAMQLERTEDHAIWLSGDPEEGTGYIAMFNLSDEERAIHCWIAQAVDLGMKAYEGGPIREIWTDSAAAFSTGALACMVPAHGVKVFCY
;
A
#
# COMPACT_ATOMS: atom_id res chain seq x y z
N MET A 1 29.38 6.46 9.24
CA MET A 1 28.03 5.88 9.00
C MET A 1 27.37 5.71 10.34
N THR A 2 26.53 6.64 10.73
CA THR A 2 25.71 6.52 11.94
C THR A 2 24.48 5.72 11.58
N GLY A 3 24.46 4.44 11.98
CA GLY A 3 23.27 3.61 11.85
C GLY A 3 22.15 4.20 12.70
N VAL A 4 21.18 4.83 12.06
CA VAL A 4 19.91 5.15 12.71
C VAL A 4 19.17 3.83 12.88
N GLN A 5 19.26 3.24 14.07
CA GLN A 5 18.36 2.17 14.44
C GLN A 5 16.98 2.79 14.66
N THR A 6 16.14 2.72 13.64
CA THR A 6 14.72 2.99 13.79
C THR A 6 14.14 1.80 14.53
N CYS A 7 13.85 1.91 15.80
CA CYS A 7 13.05 0.94 16.52
C CYS A 7 11.59 1.19 16.12
N ALA A 8 11.05 0.37 15.25
CA ALA A 8 9.61 0.20 15.15
C ALA A 8 9.22 -0.83 16.21
N LEU A 9 8.46 -0.43 17.21
CA LEU A 9 7.88 -1.34 18.19
C LEU A 9 6.42 -1.56 17.77
N PRO A 10 6.09 -2.71 17.18
CA PRO A 10 4.68 -3.09 17.05
C PRO A 10 4.15 -3.35 18.45
N ILE A 11 3.33 -2.43 18.95
CA ILE A 11 2.78 -2.51 20.28
C ILE A 11 1.33 -2.91 20.16
N TYR A 12 1.00 -4.05 20.76
CA TYR A 12 -0.38 -4.43 21.00
C TYR A 12 -1.03 -3.42 21.90
N ILE A 13 -2.09 -2.78 21.41
CA ILE A 13 -2.89 -1.81 22.14
C ILE A 13 -4.23 -2.45 22.48
N CYS A 14 -4.76 -2.13 23.66
CA CYS A 14 -6.06 -2.59 24.07
C CYS A 14 -7.14 -2.27 23.01
N ARG A 15 -7.77 -3.30 22.45
CA ARG A 15 -8.80 -3.15 21.41
C ARG A 15 -10.20 -2.87 22.00
N GLU A 16 -10.42 -3.25 23.22
CA GLU A 16 -11.74 -3.29 23.85
C GLU A 16 -12.10 -1.96 24.51
N ASP A 17 -11.09 -1.27 25.05
CA ASP A 17 -11.28 -0.01 25.76
C ASP A 17 -10.43 1.12 25.18
N ALA A 18 -11.09 2.11 24.55
CA ALA A 18 -10.42 3.26 23.95
C ALA A 18 -9.64 4.11 24.97
N VAL A 19 -10.11 4.21 26.21
CA VAL A 19 -9.44 4.99 27.26
C VAL A 19 -8.11 4.33 27.63
N THR A 20 -8.09 3.01 27.79
CA THR A 20 -6.87 2.25 28.04
C THR A 20 -5.91 2.34 26.86
N ALA A 21 -6.42 2.20 25.63
CA ALA A 21 -5.64 2.33 24.42
C ALA A 21 -4.95 3.71 24.31
N HIS A 22 -5.68 4.79 24.52
CA HIS A 22 -5.13 6.15 24.53
C HIS A 22 -4.08 6.33 25.62
N ARG A 23 -4.29 5.78 26.80
CA ARG A 23 -3.32 5.85 27.90
C ARG A 23 -2.01 5.14 27.51
N GLU A 24 -2.08 3.96 26.95
CA GLU A 24 -0.92 3.21 26.49
C GLU A 24 -0.15 3.96 25.39
N ILE A 25 -0.84 4.47 24.37
CA ILE A 25 -0.26 5.25 23.29
C ILE A 25 0.44 6.51 23.84
N ASN A 26 -0.24 7.27 24.71
CA ASN A 26 0.31 8.48 25.30
C ASN A 26 1.57 8.21 26.15
N LEU A 27 1.61 7.11 26.90
CA LEU A 27 2.79 6.73 27.67
C LEU A 27 3.98 6.49 26.75
N LEU A 28 3.78 5.80 25.64
CA LEU A 28 4.83 5.52 24.66
C LEU A 28 5.28 6.78 23.91
N TYR A 29 4.33 7.55 23.41
CA TYR A 29 4.60 8.83 22.76
C TYR A 29 5.44 9.74 23.67
N ASN A 30 5.03 9.95 24.91
CA ASN A 30 5.76 10.80 25.86
C ASN A 30 7.14 10.25 26.18
N ALA A 31 7.30 8.93 26.32
CA ALA A 31 8.60 8.31 26.53
C ALA A 31 9.55 8.52 25.32
N ILE A 32 9.04 8.39 24.09
CA ILE A 32 9.77 8.66 22.86
C ILE A 32 10.21 10.12 22.80
N GLN A 33 9.30 11.07 23.09
CA GLN A 33 9.64 12.49 23.12
C GLN A 33 10.72 12.79 24.17
N ALA A 34 10.60 12.19 25.35
CA ALA A 34 11.55 12.41 26.46
C ALA A 34 12.93 11.81 26.20
N CYS A 35 13.07 10.76 25.38
CA CYS A 35 14.36 10.13 25.12
C CYS A 35 15.25 10.91 24.14
N GLY A 36 14.72 11.93 23.44
CA GLY A 36 15.45 12.79 22.52
C GLY A 36 16.01 12.08 21.27
N ARG A 37 15.54 10.87 20.96
CA ARG A 37 15.93 10.09 19.77
C ARG A 37 14.83 10.09 18.74
N PRO A 38 15.13 10.13 17.42
CA PRO A 38 14.14 9.93 16.37
C PRO A 38 13.72 8.45 16.35
N ILE A 39 12.54 8.17 16.87
CA ILE A 39 11.94 6.82 16.92
C ILE A 39 10.58 6.88 16.23
N VAL A 40 10.35 5.97 15.30
CA VAL A 40 9.04 5.78 14.66
C VAL A 40 8.16 4.91 15.58
N LEU A 41 7.02 5.45 15.99
CA LEU A 41 6.02 4.69 16.74
C LEU A 41 5.05 4.02 15.77
N SER A 42 5.08 2.69 15.76
CA SER A 42 4.17 1.85 14.99
C SER A 42 3.19 1.17 15.94
N LEU A 43 1.90 1.36 15.70
CA LEU A 43 0.83 0.79 16.52
C LEU A 43 0.22 -0.44 15.84
N SER A 44 -0.05 -1.48 16.61
CA SER A 44 -0.75 -2.68 16.17
C SER A 44 -2.06 -2.88 16.96
N PRO A 45 -3.07 -2.02 16.73
CA PRO A 45 -4.36 -2.11 17.43
C PRO A 45 -5.28 -3.20 16.86
N GLY A 46 -4.80 -4.03 15.91
CA GLY A 46 -5.64 -4.75 14.97
C GLY A 46 -6.27 -3.76 13.99
N PRO A 47 -7.41 -4.03 13.35
CA PRO A 47 -8.00 -3.04 12.47
C PRO A 47 -8.28 -1.74 13.23
N ALA A 48 -7.47 -0.72 12.95
CA ALA A 48 -7.61 0.59 13.56
C ALA A 48 -9.00 1.19 13.24
N LYS A 49 -9.60 1.87 14.21
CA LYS A 49 -10.89 2.53 14.00
C LYS A 49 -10.68 3.85 13.26
N ILE A 50 -11.40 4.07 12.18
CA ILE A 50 -11.32 5.32 11.40
C ILE A 50 -11.70 6.56 12.22
N SER A 51 -12.57 6.40 13.23
CA SER A 51 -12.92 7.48 14.17
C SER A 51 -11.73 8.00 14.97
N GLU A 52 -10.68 7.19 15.13
CA GLU A 52 -9.47 7.51 15.86
C GLU A 52 -8.34 8.05 14.96
N ALA A 53 -8.58 8.24 13.66
CA ALA A 53 -7.56 8.62 12.70
C ALA A 53 -6.79 9.90 13.09
N ALA A 54 -7.49 10.92 13.59
CA ALA A 54 -6.85 12.15 14.04
C ALA A 54 -5.93 11.92 15.24
N TYR A 55 -6.41 11.14 16.21
CA TYR A 55 -5.64 10.80 17.41
C TYR A 55 -4.38 10.00 17.07
N TYR A 56 -4.47 9.02 16.16
CA TYR A 56 -3.29 8.29 15.71
C TYR A 56 -2.29 9.19 15.00
N ALA A 57 -2.76 10.10 14.13
CA ALA A 57 -1.90 11.04 13.41
C ALA A 57 -1.15 12.01 14.34
N GLU A 58 -1.72 12.35 15.50
CA GLU A 58 -1.10 13.23 16.51
C GLU A 58 -0.09 12.48 17.40
N ASN A 59 -0.30 11.18 17.64
CA ASN A 59 0.41 10.44 18.68
C ASN A 59 1.24 9.25 18.19
N ALA A 60 1.21 8.94 16.88
CA ALA A 60 1.95 7.85 16.28
C ALA A 60 2.38 8.19 14.85
N ASN A 61 3.24 7.36 14.28
CA ASN A 61 3.69 7.48 12.90
C ASN A 61 3.03 6.46 11.98
N MET A 62 2.71 5.28 12.49
CA MET A 62 2.09 4.19 11.75
C MET A 62 1.05 3.51 12.63
N TRP A 63 0.00 3.00 12.00
CA TRP A 63 -1.02 2.17 12.68
C TRP A 63 -1.66 1.18 11.73
N ARG A 64 -1.76 -0.05 12.17
CA ARG A 64 -2.34 -1.14 11.38
C ARG A 64 -3.81 -0.91 11.10
N ILE A 65 -4.20 -0.96 9.83
CA ILE A 65 -5.60 -0.87 9.39
C ILE A 65 -6.24 -2.24 9.20
N THR A 66 -5.49 -3.29 9.47
CA THR A 66 -5.89 -4.69 9.35
C THR A 66 -5.41 -5.51 10.54
N ASP A 67 -5.96 -6.70 10.73
CA ASP A 67 -5.31 -7.76 11.50
C ASP A 67 -4.05 -8.24 10.78
N ASP A 68 -3.39 -9.28 11.29
CA ASP A 68 -2.20 -9.83 10.65
C ASP A 68 -2.48 -10.21 9.21
N PHE A 69 -1.75 -9.59 8.29
CA PHE A 69 -1.89 -9.83 6.86
C PHE A 69 -0.94 -10.94 6.42
N TRP A 70 -1.50 -11.98 5.82
CA TRP A 70 -0.78 -13.09 5.26
C TRP A 70 -1.08 -13.28 3.78
N ASP A 71 -0.33 -14.15 3.11
CA ASP A 71 -0.38 -14.46 1.69
C ASP A 71 -1.66 -15.25 1.31
N SER A 72 -2.78 -14.58 1.39
CA SER A 72 -4.11 -15.09 1.10
C SER A 72 -4.89 -14.10 0.22
N TRP A 73 -5.35 -14.56 -0.93
CA TRP A 73 -6.13 -13.71 -1.84
C TRP A 73 -7.36 -13.05 -1.19
N PRO A 74 -8.17 -13.75 -0.38
CA PRO A 74 -9.28 -13.11 0.31
C PRO A 74 -8.86 -11.95 1.22
N LEU A 75 -7.70 -12.04 1.89
CA LEU A 75 -7.18 -10.96 2.71
C LEU A 75 -6.72 -9.77 1.84
N LEU A 76 -6.08 -10.05 0.70
CA LEU A 76 -5.68 -9.02 -0.24
C LEU A 76 -6.90 -8.33 -0.86
N LYS A 77 -7.93 -9.08 -1.21
CA LYS A 77 -9.19 -8.53 -1.73
C LYS A 77 -9.90 -7.64 -0.69
N ASP A 78 -9.94 -8.01 0.60
CA ASP A 78 -10.50 -7.15 1.65
C ASP A 78 -9.67 -5.87 1.89
N MET A 79 -8.36 -5.89 1.59
CA MET A 79 -7.51 -4.73 1.77
C MET A 79 -7.94 -3.54 0.89
N PHE A 80 -8.52 -3.76 -0.28
CA PHE A 80 -9.07 -2.67 -1.11
C PHE A 80 -10.12 -1.87 -0.37
N ARG A 81 -11.03 -2.54 0.35
CA ARG A 81 -12.05 -1.88 1.18
C ARG A 81 -11.42 -1.11 2.35
N ARG A 82 -10.37 -1.66 2.95
CA ARG A 82 -9.65 -1.00 4.06
C ARG A 82 -8.92 0.23 3.57
N CYS A 83 -8.20 0.15 2.46
CA CYS A 83 -7.53 1.28 1.84
C CYS A 83 -8.53 2.38 1.43
N GLU A 84 -9.69 2.02 0.87
CA GLU A 84 -10.76 2.97 0.57
C GLU A 84 -11.25 3.72 1.83
N LEU A 85 -11.46 3.01 2.93
CA LEU A 85 -11.86 3.61 4.20
C LEU A 85 -10.82 4.62 4.74
N TRP A 86 -9.54 4.32 4.54
CA TRP A 86 -8.42 5.12 5.03
C TRP A 86 -7.81 6.07 4.01
N GLN A 87 -8.35 6.17 2.79
CA GLN A 87 -7.86 7.11 1.78
C GLN A 87 -7.90 8.56 2.30
N GLY A 88 -6.93 9.36 1.87
CA GLY A 88 -6.78 10.73 2.34
C GLY A 88 -6.25 10.88 3.78
N LYS A 89 -5.85 9.78 4.45
CA LYS A 89 -5.24 9.81 5.79
C LYS A 89 -3.72 9.62 5.78
N VAL A 90 -3.15 9.28 4.62
CA VAL A 90 -1.69 9.21 4.44
C VAL A 90 -1.15 10.63 4.30
N GLN A 91 -0.17 10.96 5.12
CA GLN A 91 0.53 12.24 5.06
C GLN A 91 1.97 12.07 5.59
N PRO A 92 2.90 13.00 5.32
CA PRO A 92 4.26 12.90 5.82
C PRO A 92 4.31 12.70 7.34
N GLY A 93 4.94 11.61 7.77
CA GLY A 93 5.05 11.23 9.19
C GLY A 93 3.87 10.42 9.74
N CYS A 94 2.82 10.19 8.96
CA CYS A 94 1.60 9.49 9.39
C CYS A 94 1.12 8.52 8.30
N TRP A 95 1.19 7.22 8.59
CA TRP A 95 0.88 6.19 7.61
C TRP A 95 -0.08 5.12 8.16
N PRO A 96 -1.32 5.06 7.66
CA PRO A 96 -2.14 3.86 7.78
C PRO A 96 -1.41 2.67 7.15
N ASP A 97 -1.22 1.60 7.92
CA ASP A 97 -0.34 0.48 7.61
C ASP A 97 -1.15 -0.76 7.21
N CYS A 98 -0.94 -1.20 5.98
CA CYS A 98 -1.55 -2.43 5.45
C CYS A 98 -0.84 -3.71 5.92
N ASP A 99 0.11 -3.60 6.85
CA ASP A 99 0.96 -4.69 7.34
C ASP A 99 2.10 -5.09 6.40
N MET A 100 2.84 -6.11 6.79
CA MET A 100 4.00 -6.62 6.07
C MET A 100 3.65 -7.11 4.66
N LEU A 101 4.68 -7.19 3.84
CA LEU A 101 4.65 -7.81 2.51
C LEU A 101 5.09 -9.28 2.64
N PRO A 102 4.19 -10.27 2.64
CA PRO A 102 4.55 -11.69 2.69
C PRO A 102 5.05 -12.16 1.32
N ILE A 103 6.27 -11.79 0.96
CA ILE A 103 6.91 -12.01 -0.34
C ILE A 103 8.20 -12.82 -0.19
N GLY A 104 8.50 -13.71 -1.16
CA GLY A 104 9.66 -14.61 -1.11
C GLY A 104 9.48 -15.74 -0.10
N VAL A 105 10.55 -16.12 0.59
CA VAL A 105 10.50 -17.13 1.65
C VAL A 105 9.97 -16.50 2.93
N ILE A 106 8.90 -17.04 3.48
CA ILE A 106 8.22 -16.59 4.69
C ILE A 106 8.09 -17.73 5.72
N GLY A 107 7.71 -17.41 6.94
CA GLY A 107 7.63 -18.36 8.05
C GLY A 107 8.94 -18.47 8.81
N GLY A 108 9.15 -19.56 9.51
CA GLY A 108 10.39 -19.86 10.25
C GLY A 108 10.52 -19.20 11.61
N CYS A 109 9.81 -18.14 11.95
CA CYS A 109 9.95 -17.41 13.21
C CYS A 109 8.77 -17.61 14.17
N PHE A 110 7.60 -17.14 13.86
CA PHE A 110 6.43 -17.17 14.77
C PHE A 110 5.39 -18.20 14.34
N GLY A 111 4.95 -19.05 15.27
CA GLY A 111 3.85 -20.00 15.06
C GLY A 111 4.25 -21.25 14.29
N SER A 112 4.39 -21.16 12.99
CA SER A 112 4.95 -22.21 12.15
C SER A 112 6.45 -22.00 11.99
N ARG A 113 7.28 -22.88 12.54
CA ARG A 113 8.74 -22.88 12.33
C ARG A 113 9.15 -23.40 10.95
N ILE A 114 8.18 -23.60 10.06
CA ILE A 114 8.39 -24.14 8.73
C ILE A 114 8.50 -22.98 7.75
N GLU A 115 9.67 -22.83 7.16
CA GLU A 115 9.87 -21.92 6.03
C GLU A 115 9.11 -22.41 4.81
N ARG A 116 8.50 -21.50 4.10
CA ARG A 116 7.82 -21.78 2.83
C ARG A 116 7.88 -20.56 1.89
N GLN A 117 7.68 -20.78 0.63
CA GLN A 117 7.43 -19.68 -0.31
C GLN A 117 6.07 -19.03 -0.03
N SER A 118 5.97 -17.74 -0.31
CA SER A 118 4.68 -17.06 -0.36
C SER A 118 3.72 -17.81 -1.29
N ALA A 119 2.48 -17.97 -0.87
CA ALA A 119 1.44 -18.61 -1.68
C ALA A 119 0.89 -17.69 -2.77
N PHE A 120 1.20 -16.40 -2.73
CA PHE A 120 0.79 -15.48 -3.79
C PHE A 120 1.43 -15.82 -5.12
N THR A 121 0.63 -15.79 -6.18
CA THR A 121 1.10 -15.82 -7.57
C THR A 121 1.89 -14.56 -7.90
N GLY A 122 2.62 -14.55 -9.02
CA GLY A 122 3.34 -13.37 -9.47
C GLY A 122 2.41 -12.16 -9.73
N ASP A 123 1.18 -12.40 -10.17
CA ASP A 123 0.20 -11.34 -10.41
C ASP A 123 -0.41 -10.83 -9.09
N GLU A 124 -0.68 -11.71 -8.13
CA GLU A 124 -1.11 -11.29 -6.78
C GLU A 124 -0.02 -10.52 -6.03
N LEU A 125 1.27 -10.87 -6.19
CA LEU A 125 2.38 -10.08 -5.65
C LEU A 125 2.44 -8.67 -6.26
N LYS A 126 2.26 -8.54 -7.59
CA LYS A 126 2.17 -7.23 -8.24
C LYS A 126 0.96 -6.44 -7.73
N THR A 127 -0.19 -7.09 -7.58
CA THR A 127 -1.41 -6.48 -7.04
C THR A 127 -1.20 -5.96 -5.62
N MET A 128 -0.63 -6.76 -4.73
CA MET A 128 -0.29 -6.33 -3.37
C MET A 128 0.65 -5.13 -3.37
N LEU A 129 1.78 -5.23 -4.08
CA LEU A 129 2.77 -4.16 -4.13
C LEU A 129 2.22 -2.88 -4.75
N SER A 130 1.38 -3.01 -5.78
CA SER A 130 0.74 -1.85 -6.43
C SER A 130 -0.27 -1.16 -5.51
N LEU A 131 -1.05 -1.93 -4.75
CA LEU A 131 -2.01 -1.37 -3.79
C LEU A 131 -1.29 -0.65 -2.65
N TRP A 132 -0.28 -1.30 -2.01
CA TRP A 132 0.55 -0.63 -0.98
C TRP A 132 1.23 0.62 -1.55
N GLY A 133 1.78 0.51 -2.76
CA GLY A 133 2.49 1.60 -3.43
C GLY A 133 1.61 2.80 -3.72
N ILE A 134 0.45 2.60 -4.36
CA ILE A 134 -0.44 3.70 -4.75
C ILE A 134 -1.19 4.30 -3.56
N PHE A 135 -1.58 3.48 -2.59
CA PHE A 135 -2.22 3.93 -1.35
C PHE A 135 -1.25 4.69 -0.45
N GLY A 136 0.06 4.35 -0.50
CA GLY A 136 1.10 4.94 0.33
C GLY A 136 1.29 4.27 1.69
N SER A 137 0.94 2.96 1.80
CA SER A 137 1.24 2.16 2.99
C SER A 137 2.75 1.94 3.13
N PRO A 138 3.30 1.87 4.34
CA PRO A 138 4.69 1.46 4.55
C PRO A 138 5.01 0.13 3.87
N LEU A 139 6.18 0.04 3.22
CA LEU A 139 6.65 -1.19 2.58
C LEU A 139 7.57 -1.95 3.55
N MET A 140 6.99 -2.80 4.38
CA MET A 140 7.70 -3.61 5.38
C MET A 140 7.81 -5.05 4.88
N ILE A 141 9.02 -5.49 4.53
CA ILE A 141 9.24 -6.83 3.97
C ILE A 141 9.07 -7.89 5.06
N GLY A 142 8.13 -8.82 4.87
CA GLY A 142 7.86 -9.95 5.77
C GLY A 142 8.57 -11.25 5.35
N GLY A 143 9.41 -11.22 4.33
CA GLY A 143 10.17 -12.36 3.83
C GLY A 143 11.63 -12.37 4.29
N GLU A 144 12.28 -13.54 4.17
CA GLU A 144 13.69 -13.74 4.49
C GLU A 144 14.58 -13.12 3.40
N LEU A 145 15.24 -12.01 3.71
CA LEU A 145 16.01 -11.22 2.74
C LEU A 145 17.19 -12.00 2.12
N THR A 146 17.78 -12.94 2.89
CA THR A 146 18.93 -13.72 2.42
C THR A 146 18.53 -14.87 1.46
N LYS A 147 17.22 -15.14 1.37
CA LYS A 147 16.62 -16.19 0.53
C LYS A 147 15.64 -15.63 -0.51
N MET A 148 15.79 -14.35 -0.86
CA MET A 148 14.90 -13.71 -1.81
C MET A 148 15.09 -14.28 -3.21
N ASP A 149 14.02 -14.77 -3.82
CA ASP A 149 14.02 -15.27 -5.18
C ASP A 149 14.11 -14.11 -6.22
N PRO A 150 14.55 -14.41 -7.46
CA PRO A 150 14.72 -13.37 -8.47
C PRO A 150 13.45 -12.58 -8.81
N LEU A 151 12.28 -13.21 -8.83
CA LEU A 151 11.01 -12.53 -9.09
C LEU A 151 10.71 -11.54 -7.96
N SER A 152 10.71 -12.00 -6.71
CA SER A 152 10.46 -11.19 -5.53
C SER A 152 11.42 -10.00 -5.46
N LEU A 153 12.71 -10.23 -5.73
CA LEU A 153 13.71 -9.17 -5.75
C LEU A 153 13.42 -8.15 -6.87
N SER A 154 13.06 -8.60 -8.06
CA SER A 154 12.74 -7.70 -9.18
C SER A 154 11.53 -6.83 -8.91
N LEU A 155 10.50 -7.39 -8.27
CA LEU A 155 9.29 -6.66 -7.88
C LEU A 155 9.59 -5.61 -6.80
N LEU A 156 10.31 -5.97 -5.74
CA LEU A 156 10.66 -5.08 -4.65
C LEU A 156 11.63 -3.95 -5.06
N THR A 157 12.41 -4.15 -6.11
CA THR A 157 13.35 -3.15 -6.63
C THR A 157 12.87 -2.40 -7.86
N ASN A 158 11.60 -2.57 -8.24
CA ASN A 158 11.01 -1.82 -9.35
C ASN A 158 11.02 -0.31 -9.04
N ARG A 159 11.77 0.45 -9.85
CA ARG A 159 12.02 1.88 -9.60
C ARG A 159 10.76 2.73 -9.73
N ASP A 160 9.87 2.38 -10.64
CA ASP A 160 8.63 3.15 -10.88
C ASP A 160 7.62 2.92 -9.76
N LEU A 161 7.51 1.69 -9.26
CA LEU A 161 6.73 1.38 -8.06
C LEU A 161 7.24 2.20 -6.86
N LEU A 162 8.56 2.17 -6.62
CA LEU A 162 9.16 2.90 -5.50
C LEU A 162 9.04 4.41 -5.66
N ARG A 163 9.08 4.93 -6.89
CA ARG A 163 8.82 6.34 -7.19
C ARG A 163 7.36 6.71 -6.92
N MET A 164 6.41 5.92 -7.40
CA MET A 164 4.99 6.10 -7.12
C MET A 164 4.73 6.11 -5.60
N HIS A 165 5.27 5.14 -4.87
CA HIS A 165 5.13 5.06 -3.41
C HIS A 165 5.73 6.28 -2.68
N LYS A 166 6.93 6.72 -3.08
CA LYS A 166 7.63 7.83 -2.44
C LYS A 166 6.97 9.17 -2.73
N ASN A 167 6.57 9.41 -3.96
CA ASN A 167 6.19 10.72 -4.46
C ASN A 167 4.67 10.86 -4.66
N GLY A 168 3.93 9.74 -4.82
CA GLY A 168 2.49 9.77 -4.99
C GLY A 168 1.78 10.45 -3.82
N ARG A 169 0.80 11.29 -4.13
CA ARG A 169 -0.04 12.01 -3.17
C ARG A 169 -1.50 11.92 -3.61
N ASN A 170 -2.39 12.26 -2.70
CA ASN A 170 -3.82 12.32 -2.96
C ASN A 170 -4.37 11.00 -3.53
N ALA A 171 -3.83 9.88 -3.04
CA ALA A 171 -4.28 8.56 -3.45
C ALA A 171 -5.76 8.37 -3.16
N MET A 172 -6.51 7.92 -4.17
CA MET A 172 -7.95 7.70 -4.05
C MET A 172 -8.43 6.56 -4.93
N GLN A 173 -9.43 5.86 -4.45
CA GLN A 173 -10.16 4.87 -5.21
C GLN A 173 -11.21 5.56 -6.07
N LEU A 174 -11.03 5.50 -7.39
CA LEU A 174 -11.97 6.07 -8.35
C LEU A 174 -13.24 5.20 -8.45
N GLU A 175 -13.04 3.90 -8.49
CA GLU A 175 -14.11 2.91 -8.64
C GLU A 175 -13.72 1.61 -7.95
N ARG A 176 -14.70 0.92 -7.36
CA ARG A 176 -14.58 -0.46 -6.91
C ARG A 176 -15.90 -1.22 -7.08
N THR A 177 -15.80 -2.36 -7.72
CA THR A 177 -16.88 -3.34 -7.85
C THR A 177 -16.44 -4.66 -7.18
N GLU A 178 -17.24 -5.71 -7.31
CA GLU A 178 -16.81 -7.05 -6.88
C GLU A 178 -15.66 -7.60 -7.72
N ASP A 179 -15.55 -7.15 -8.98
CA ASP A 179 -14.66 -7.71 -10.00
C ASP A 179 -13.41 -6.86 -10.27
N HIS A 180 -13.41 -5.57 -9.96
CA HIS A 180 -12.26 -4.71 -10.21
C HIS A 180 -12.23 -3.48 -9.30
N ALA A 181 -11.05 -2.86 -9.23
CA ALA A 181 -10.86 -1.56 -8.61
C ALA A 181 -9.92 -0.69 -9.46
N ILE A 182 -10.17 0.63 -9.43
CA ILE A 182 -9.29 1.62 -10.07
C ILE A 182 -8.84 2.61 -9.01
N TRP A 183 -7.55 2.80 -8.93
CA TRP A 183 -6.91 3.74 -8.01
C TRP A 183 -6.10 4.78 -8.76
N LEU A 184 -6.07 5.98 -8.21
CA LEU A 184 -5.34 7.12 -8.73
C LEU A 184 -4.40 7.67 -7.66
N SER A 185 -3.25 8.18 -8.09
CA SER A 185 -2.41 9.07 -7.27
C SER A 185 -1.62 10.01 -8.17
N GLY A 186 -1.04 11.04 -7.61
CA GLY A 186 -0.25 11.99 -8.38
C GLY A 186 1.05 12.37 -7.68
N ASP A 187 2.05 12.71 -8.46
CA ASP A 187 3.28 13.34 -8.01
C ASP A 187 3.18 14.84 -8.36
N PRO A 188 2.81 15.70 -7.39
CA PRO A 188 2.60 17.12 -7.66
C PRO A 188 3.90 17.88 -7.99
N GLU A 189 5.06 17.37 -7.57
CA GLU A 189 6.34 18.02 -7.82
C GLU A 189 6.81 17.78 -9.26
N GLU A 190 6.67 16.54 -9.75
CA GLU A 190 7.07 16.18 -11.10
C GLU A 190 5.89 16.24 -12.10
N GLY A 191 4.68 16.43 -11.61
CA GLY A 191 3.48 16.49 -12.41
C GLY A 191 3.13 15.16 -13.09
N THR A 192 3.52 14.03 -12.48
CA THR A 192 3.23 12.67 -12.96
C THR A 192 1.95 12.17 -12.33
N GLY A 193 1.05 11.58 -13.12
CA GLY A 193 -0.13 10.87 -12.64
C GLY A 193 0.09 9.36 -12.68
N TYR A 194 -0.59 8.66 -11.78
CA TYR A 194 -0.59 7.19 -11.71
C TYR A 194 -2.02 6.67 -11.73
N ILE A 195 -2.26 5.66 -12.55
CA ILE A 195 -3.53 4.93 -12.64
C ILE A 195 -3.24 3.46 -12.41
N ALA A 196 -3.82 2.85 -11.39
CA ALA A 196 -3.74 1.42 -11.16
C ALA A 196 -5.11 0.76 -11.39
N MET A 197 -5.15 -0.19 -12.30
CA MET A 197 -6.34 -0.96 -12.66
C MET A 197 -6.16 -2.38 -12.16
N PHE A 198 -6.93 -2.75 -11.16
CA PHE A 198 -6.87 -4.05 -10.47
C PHE A 198 -8.02 -4.95 -10.91
N ASN A 199 -7.72 -6.18 -11.27
CA ASN A 199 -8.70 -7.22 -11.50
C ASN A 199 -8.89 -8.05 -10.21
N LEU A 200 -10.08 -8.03 -9.65
CA LEU A 200 -10.44 -8.74 -8.42
C LEU A 200 -11.20 -10.05 -8.67
N SER A 201 -11.34 -10.44 -9.94
CA SER A 201 -12.02 -11.66 -10.37
C SER A 201 -11.04 -12.78 -10.73
N ASP A 202 -11.56 -13.99 -10.84
CA ASP A 202 -10.80 -15.21 -11.14
C ASP A 202 -10.54 -15.41 -12.65
N GLU A 203 -10.95 -14.44 -13.49
CA GLU A 203 -10.76 -14.49 -14.95
C GLU A 203 -10.09 -13.23 -15.47
N GLU A 204 -9.38 -13.33 -16.59
CA GLU A 204 -8.84 -12.15 -17.28
C GLU A 204 -9.97 -11.21 -17.71
N ARG A 205 -9.79 -9.90 -17.55
CA ARG A 205 -10.85 -8.92 -17.77
C ARG A 205 -10.34 -7.65 -18.44
N ALA A 206 -11.15 -7.09 -19.34
CA ALA A 206 -10.96 -5.74 -19.82
C ALA A 206 -11.41 -4.72 -18.77
N ILE A 207 -10.53 -3.78 -18.41
CA ILE A 207 -10.84 -2.69 -17.50
C ILE A 207 -10.61 -1.38 -18.22
N HIS A 208 -11.48 -0.39 -17.96
CA HIS A 208 -11.48 0.92 -18.60
C HIS A 208 -11.44 2.01 -17.54
N CYS A 209 -10.54 2.99 -17.69
CA CYS A 209 -10.49 4.18 -16.85
C CYS A 209 -10.73 5.41 -17.73
N TRP A 210 -11.76 6.19 -17.42
CA TRP A 210 -12.05 7.44 -18.12
C TRP A 210 -11.27 8.60 -17.50
N ILE A 211 -10.48 9.31 -18.30
CA ILE A 211 -9.62 10.40 -17.80
C ILE A 211 -10.44 11.55 -17.25
N ALA A 212 -11.59 11.85 -17.85
CA ALA A 212 -12.47 12.91 -17.37
C ALA A 212 -12.82 12.70 -15.88
N GLN A 213 -13.09 11.47 -15.45
CA GLN A 213 -13.37 11.15 -14.04
C GLN A 213 -12.14 11.41 -13.14
N ALA A 214 -10.94 11.12 -13.63
CA ALA A 214 -9.71 11.39 -12.88
C ALA A 214 -9.48 12.88 -12.68
N VAL A 215 -9.73 13.68 -13.70
CA VAL A 215 -9.62 15.17 -13.66
C VAL A 215 -10.66 15.76 -12.71
N ASP A 216 -11.89 15.29 -12.75
CA ASP A 216 -12.98 15.76 -11.86
C ASP A 216 -12.65 15.52 -10.38
N LEU A 217 -11.79 14.53 -10.08
CA LEU A 217 -11.29 14.26 -8.74
C LEU A 217 -10.00 15.04 -8.38
N GLY A 218 -9.62 16.02 -9.20
CA GLY A 218 -8.48 16.90 -8.93
C GLY A 218 -7.12 16.31 -9.32
N MET A 219 -7.09 15.23 -10.09
CA MET A 219 -5.86 14.72 -10.69
C MET A 219 -5.40 15.63 -11.82
N LYS A 220 -4.10 15.68 -12.08
CA LYS A 220 -3.57 16.44 -13.22
C LYS A 220 -4.22 15.96 -14.51
N ALA A 221 -4.70 16.91 -15.31
CA ALA A 221 -5.20 16.62 -16.65
C ALA A 221 -4.07 15.99 -17.48
N TYR A 222 -4.39 14.94 -18.23
CA TYR A 222 -3.47 14.40 -19.23
C TYR A 222 -3.39 15.39 -20.40
N GLU A 223 -2.23 16.05 -20.54
CA GLU A 223 -1.98 17.05 -21.57
C GLU A 223 -1.34 16.46 -22.86
N GLY A 224 -1.29 15.13 -22.94
CA GLY A 224 -0.55 14.43 -23.98
C GLY A 224 0.86 14.07 -23.52
N GLY A 225 1.38 12.96 -24.03
CA GLY A 225 2.70 12.46 -23.66
C GLY A 225 2.74 10.92 -23.66
N PRO A 226 3.88 10.31 -23.39
CA PRO A 226 3.98 8.86 -23.31
C PRO A 226 3.30 8.38 -22.01
N ILE A 227 2.46 7.37 -22.17
CA ILE A 227 1.92 6.61 -21.04
C ILE A 227 2.67 5.29 -21.00
N ARG A 228 3.12 4.89 -19.83
CA ARG A 228 3.93 3.69 -19.67
C ARG A 228 3.39 2.81 -18.53
N GLU A 229 3.29 1.52 -18.80
CA GLU A 229 2.95 0.52 -17.79
C GLU A 229 4.20 0.15 -16.99
N ILE A 230 4.16 0.28 -15.66
CA ILE A 230 5.37 0.24 -14.82
C ILE A 230 5.95 -1.16 -14.60
N TRP A 231 5.16 -2.22 -14.78
CA TRP A 231 5.62 -3.60 -14.56
C TRP A 231 6.28 -4.21 -15.81
N THR A 232 5.86 -3.78 -17.00
CA THR A 232 6.32 -4.33 -18.28
C THR A 232 7.11 -3.33 -19.11
N ASP A 233 7.17 -2.08 -18.69
CA ASP A 233 7.77 -0.96 -19.44
C ASP A 233 7.12 -0.73 -20.82
N SER A 234 5.90 -1.24 -21.02
CA SER A 234 5.22 -1.13 -22.30
C SER A 234 4.53 0.23 -22.44
N ALA A 235 4.58 0.78 -23.65
CA ALA A 235 3.83 1.99 -23.97
C ALA A 235 2.33 1.71 -24.01
N ALA A 236 1.54 2.67 -23.55
CA ALA A 236 0.10 2.68 -23.65
C ALA A 236 -0.38 4.02 -24.22
N ALA A 237 -1.62 4.08 -24.65
CA ALA A 237 -2.24 5.29 -25.14
C ALA A 237 -3.71 5.36 -24.73
N PHE A 238 -4.18 6.58 -24.50
CA PHE A 238 -5.60 6.83 -24.38
C PHE A 238 -6.29 6.72 -25.75
N SER A 239 -7.37 5.99 -25.80
CA SER A 239 -8.24 5.95 -26.97
C SER A 239 -9.59 6.51 -26.59
N THR A 240 -10.08 7.48 -27.36
CA THR A 240 -11.39 8.15 -27.13
C THR A 240 -11.61 8.65 -25.71
N GLY A 241 -10.53 9.10 -25.03
CA GLY A 241 -10.61 9.63 -23.66
C GLY A 241 -10.60 8.56 -22.55
N ALA A 242 -10.36 7.27 -22.88
CA ALA A 242 -10.23 6.19 -21.92
C ALA A 242 -8.89 5.48 -22.07
N LEU A 243 -8.34 5.02 -20.96
CA LEU A 243 -7.30 4.02 -20.91
C LEU A 243 -7.96 2.65 -20.71
N ALA A 244 -7.69 1.72 -21.63
CA ALA A 244 -8.28 0.38 -21.59
C ALA A 244 -7.18 -0.68 -21.71
N CYS A 245 -7.28 -1.73 -20.92
CA CYS A 245 -6.34 -2.85 -21.01
C CYS A 245 -6.96 -4.15 -20.52
N MET A 246 -6.40 -5.27 -20.98
CA MET A 246 -6.65 -6.57 -20.41
C MET A 246 -5.81 -6.75 -19.15
N VAL A 247 -6.43 -7.18 -18.06
CA VAL A 247 -5.78 -7.41 -16.77
C VAL A 247 -6.01 -8.87 -16.39
N PRO A 248 -4.93 -9.66 -16.17
CA PRO A 248 -5.08 -11.07 -15.79
C PRO A 248 -5.85 -11.23 -14.48
N ALA A 249 -6.37 -12.44 -14.24
CA ALA A 249 -7.02 -12.76 -12.97
C ALA A 249 -6.13 -12.39 -11.78
N HIS A 250 -6.70 -11.75 -10.76
CA HIS A 250 -6.00 -11.25 -9.57
C HIS A 250 -4.85 -10.28 -9.84
N GLY A 251 -4.71 -9.84 -11.11
CA GLY A 251 -3.60 -9.01 -11.57
C GLY A 251 -3.87 -7.51 -11.49
N VAL A 252 -2.87 -6.76 -11.93
CA VAL A 252 -2.90 -5.30 -12.00
C VAL A 252 -2.17 -4.78 -13.21
N LYS A 253 -2.61 -3.66 -13.74
CA LYS A 253 -1.85 -2.78 -14.64
C LYS A 253 -1.72 -1.41 -14.00
N VAL A 254 -0.50 -0.91 -13.92
CA VAL A 254 -0.23 0.42 -13.35
C VAL A 254 0.42 1.29 -14.40
N PHE A 255 -0.16 2.44 -14.65
CA PHE A 255 0.28 3.38 -15.67
C PHE A 255 0.77 4.67 -15.03
N CYS A 256 1.87 5.20 -15.54
CA CYS A 256 2.33 6.57 -15.27
C CYS A 256 2.21 7.43 -16.53
N TYR A 257 1.83 8.70 -16.38
CA TYR A 257 1.66 9.69 -17.45
C TYR A 257 2.05 11.10 -17.00
#